data_435bf92c0d0b90e8e4847138069ef661
#
_entry.id   435bf92c0d0b90e8e4847138069ef661
#
_cell.length_a   1.000
_cell.length_b   1.000
_cell.length_c   1.000
_cell.angle_alpha   90.00
_cell.angle_beta   90.00
_cell.angle_gamma   90.00
#
_symmetry.space_group_name_H-M   'P 1'
#
loop_
_entity.id
_entity.type
_entity.pdbx_description
1 polymer ?
#
loop_
_entity_poly.entity_id
_entity_poly.type
_entity_poly.pdbx_seq_one_letter_code
_entity_poly.pdbx_strand_id
1 'polypeptide(L)'
;MRPLLLLLLATVVFADGPKDNVAEAVRPIPPPGVPVPEADKKAIQQGVIELRVAIDNAAKAQAKNPRLAELLPDVEIFHKAVDWAVRYNEFFKNTEFKTAHELIAEGKARAAAFAQGEAPWTTQKGPVVRAYRSRIDGSIQPYGMVVPESYVGAPLRLDFWCHGRAEMLSELSFLQDRRKSVGQIPATNRFVLHPYGRYCCANKFAGEIDLWEAYEHARKSYAIDDNRLFIRGFSMGGAAVWQFGAHYTDRWCAINPGAGFSETPQFLNVFQSEDVSKIPAYQQTLWSWYNATDVAANFANAPTVAYSGELDKQKQAADIMAKHLLSENIDLVHIIGPQTAHKIHPDSFIEMERRLNLIAVKGRNVLPAEVSFVTY
;
A
#
# COMPACT_ATOMS: atom_id res chain seq x y z
N MET A 1 -16.70 38.62 -52.97
CA MET A 1 -16.65 38.48 -51.52
C MET A 1 -16.73 36.99 -51.17
N ARG A 2 -15.63 36.39 -50.76
CA ARG A 2 -15.58 34.98 -50.30
C ARG A 2 -15.79 34.97 -48.78
N PRO A 3 -16.68 34.16 -48.23
CA PRO A 3 -16.80 34.03 -46.76
C PRO A 3 -15.59 33.29 -46.22
N LEU A 4 -14.93 33.88 -45.24
CA LEU A 4 -13.86 33.29 -44.46
C LEU A 4 -14.51 32.33 -43.48
N LEU A 5 -14.31 31.05 -43.67
CA LEU A 5 -14.74 29.99 -42.74
C LEU A 5 -13.74 29.99 -41.58
N LEU A 6 -14.12 30.56 -40.44
CA LEU A 6 -13.38 30.42 -39.20
C LEU A 6 -13.57 28.98 -38.68
N LEU A 7 -12.53 28.14 -38.84
CA LEU A 7 -12.44 26.87 -38.16
C LEU A 7 -12.16 27.18 -36.69
N LEU A 8 -13.16 27.05 -35.81
CA LEU A 8 -12.97 26.96 -34.39
C LEU A 8 -12.26 25.60 -34.10
N LEU A 9 -10.96 25.65 -33.87
CA LEU A 9 -10.25 24.55 -33.21
C LEU A 9 -10.76 24.47 -31.77
N ALA A 10 -11.70 23.56 -31.53
CA ALA A 10 -12.04 23.14 -30.17
C ALA A 10 -10.82 22.42 -29.60
N THR A 11 -10.08 23.10 -28.72
CA THR A 11 -9.07 22.47 -27.88
C THR A 11 -9.79 21.51 -26.96
N VAL A 12 -9.55 20.21 -27.16
CA VAL A 12 -10.13 19.16 -26.33
C VAL A 12 -9.41 19.16 -25.00
N VAL A 13 -10.09 19.59 -23.97
CA VAL A 13 -9.65 19.56 -22.58
C VAL A 13 -9.70 18.10 -22.11
N PHE A 14 -8.57 17.59 -21.62
CA PHE A 14 -8.43 16.26 -21.06
C PHE A 14 -8.71 16.30 -19.55
N ALA A 15 -9.95 16.35 -19.18
CA ALA A 15 -10.42 15.91 -17.87
C ALA A 15 -11.53 14.91 -18.14
N ASP A 16 -11.83 14.00 -17.23
CA ASP A 16 -12.88 12.99 -17.36
C ASP A 16 -14.02 13.44 -18.30
N GLY A 17 -13.94 13.04 -19.52
CA GLY A 17 -14.80 13.55 -20.60
C GLY A 17 -15.23 12.41 -21.50
N PRO A 18 -16.02 12.72 -22.56
CA PRO A 18 -16.49 11.70 -23.51
C PRO A 18 -15.40 10.82 -24.10
N LYS A 19 -14.14 11.27 -24.10
CA LYS A 19 -13.00 10.47 -24.60
C LYS A 19 -12.59 9.36 -23.65
N ASP A 20 -12.82 9.50 -22.34
CA ASP A 20 -12.49 8.47 -21.36
C ASP A 20 -13.48 7.30 -21.41
N ASN A 21 -14.61 7.50 -22.09
CA ASN A 21 -15.58 6.45 -22.37
C ASN A 21 -15.25 5.65 -23.66
N VAL A 22 -14.15 5.98 -24.33
CA VAL A 22 -13.66 5.27 -25.51
C VAL A 22 -12.44 4.47 -25.08
N ALA A 23 -12.62 3.16 -24.88
CA ALA A 23 -11.58 2.28 -24.32
C ALA A 23 -10.24 2.36 -25.11
N GLU A 24 -10.30 2.55 -26.41
CA GLU A 24 -9.13 2.68 -27.29
C GLU A 24 -8.36 3.99 -27.09
N ALA A 25 -9.00 5.01 -26.51
CA ALA A 25 -8.38 6.30 -26.23
C ALA A 25 -7.69 6.34 -24.86
N VAL A 26 -7.94 5.35 -23.99
CA VAL A 26 -7.38 5.27 -22.63
C VAL A 26 -6.22 4.29 -22.63
N ARG A 27 -5.07 4.73 -22.10
CA ARG A 27 -3.92 3.84 -21.90
C ARG A 27 -4.28 2.81 -20.82
N PRO A 28 -4.20 1.50 -21.10
CA PRO A 28 -4.51 0.48 -20.10
C PRO A 28 -3.51 0.52 -18.93
N ILE A 29 -4.03 0.43 -17.71
CA ILE A 29 -3.27 0.30 -16.46
C ILE A 29 -3.90 -0.84 -15.66
N PRO A 30 -3.17 -1.94 -15.43
CA PRO A 30 -1.79 -2.21 -15.87
C PRO A 30 -1.64 -2.31 -17.38
N PRO A 31 -0.40 -2.20 -17.91
CA PRO A 31 -0.14 -2.43 -19.35
C PRO A 31 -0.42 -3.91 -19.67
N PRO A 32 -0.60 -4.25 -20.96
CA PRO A 32 -0.74 -5.65 -21.37
C PRO A 32 0.43 -6.52 -20.89
N GLY A 33 0.13 -7.71 -20.42
CA GLY A 33 1.15 -8.69 -20.03
C GLY A 33 1.95 -9.24 -21.21
N VAL A 34 3.09 -9.86 -20.92
CA VAL A 34 3.90 -10.53 -21.93
C VAL A 34 3.24 -11.85 -22.36
N PRO A 35 3.37 -12.28 -23.62
CA PRO A 35 2.85 -13.56 -24.06
C PRO A 35 3.45 -14.71 -23.29
N VAL A 36 2.64 -15.58 -22.70
CA VAL A 36 3.07 -16.79 -22.01
C VAL A 36 3.26 -17.90 -23.04
N PRO A 37 4.45 -18.54 -23.14
CA PRO A 37 4.63 -19.68 -24.00
C PRO A 37 3.63 -20.80 -23.67
N GLU A 38 3.09 -21.45 -24.69
CA GLU A 38 1.97 -22.40 -24.51
C GLU A 38 2.32 -23.58 -23.58
N ALA A 39 3.58 -24.02 -23.59
CA ALA A 39 4.04 -25.07 -22.68
C ALA A 39 4.02 -24.60 -21.21
N ASP A 40 4.54 -23.38 -20.95
CA ASP A 40 4.53 -22.78 -19.60
C ASP A 40 3.10 -22.53 -19.13
N LYS A 41 2.25 -22.00 -20.01
CA LYS A 41 0.84 -21.75 -19.71
C LYS A 41 0.11 -23.00 -19.25
N LYS A 42 0.25 -24.12 -20.02
CA LYS A 42 -0.34 -25.42 -19.65
C LYS A 42 0.20 -25.94 -18.32
N ALA A 43 1.53 -25.86 -18.12
CA ALA A 43 2.15 -26.33 -16.89
C ALA A 43 1.71 -25.52 -15.67
N ILE A 44 1.63 -24.18 -15.78
CA ILE A 44 1.15 -23.30 -14.70
C ILE A 44 -0.35 -23.57 -14.41
N GLN A 45 -1.19 -23.68 -15.45
CA GLN A 45 -2.61 -23.99 -15.27
C GLN A 45 -2.83 -25.32 -14.57
N GLN A 46 -2.07 -26.37 -14.95
CA GLN A 46 -2.11 -27.67 -14.28
C GLN A 46 -1.69 -27.54 -12.81
N GLY A 47 -0.63 -26.79 -12.54
CA GLY A 47 -0.16 -26.52 -11.17
C GLY A 47 -1.20 -25.79 -10.32
N VAL A 48 -1.93 -24.84 -10.89
CA VAL A 48 -3.04 -24.11 -10.23
C VAL A 48 -4.16 -25.08 -9.85
N ILE A 49 -4.57 -25.96 -10.77
CA ILE A 49 -5.60 -26.99 -10.50
C ILE A 49 -5.17 -27.91 -9.35
N GLU A 50 -3.94 -28.41 -9.39
CA GLU A 50 -3.41 -29.28 -8.35
C GLU A 50 -3.32 -28.57 -6.99
N LEU A 51 -2.90 -27.31 -6.99
CA LEU A 51 -2.85 -26.49 -5.77
C LEU A 51 -4.25 -26.28 -5.20
N ARG A 52 -5.27 -26.02 -6.04
CA ARG A 52 -6.66 -25.90 -5.56
C ARG A 52 -7.12 -27.18 -4.87
N VAL A 53 -6.86 -28.35 -5.48
CA VAL A 53 -7.21 -29.64 -4.88
C VAL A 53 -6.49 -29.84 -3.53
N ALA A 54 -5.20 -29.49 -3.44
CA ALA A 54 -4.45 -29.58 -2.19
C ALA A 54 -5.05 -28.68 -1.09
N ILE A 55 -5.42 -27.46 -1.43
CA ILE A 55 -6.06 -26.51 -0.51
C ILE A 55 -7.43 -27.03 -0.03
N ASP A 56 -8.27 -27.53 -0.94
CA ASP A 56 -9.60 -28.06 -0.59
C ASP A 56 -9.51 -29.26 0.36
N ASN A 57 -8.54 -30.15 0.13
CA ASN A 57 -8.28 -31.29 1.00
C ASN A 57 -7.78 -30.86 2.38
N ALA A 58 -6.86 -29.88 2.42
CA ALA A 58 -6.32 -29.32 3.66
C ALA A 58 -7.43 -28.61 4.48
N ALA A 59 -8.26 -27.82 3.83
CA ALA A 59 -9.42 -27.18 4.46
C ALA A 59 -10.41 -28.19 5.05
N LYS A 60 -10.72 -29.28 4.31
CA LYS A 60 -11.57 -30.37 4.82
C LYS A 60 -10.95 -31.07 6.03
N ALA A 61 -9.65 -31.36 6.00
CA ALA A 61 -8.94 -32.01 7.10
C ALA A 61 -9.00 -31.19 8.39
N GLN A 62 -9.00 -29.87 8.30
CA GLN A 62 -9.00 -28.93 9.43
C GLN A 62 -10.33 -28.21 9.66
N ALA A 63 -11.41 -28.68 9.05
CA ALA A 63 -12.75 -28.03 9.12
C ALA A 63 -13.29 -27.84 10.54
N LYS A 64 -12.83 -28.65 11.49
CA LYS A 64 -13.23 -28.56 12.92
C LYS A 64 -12.26 -27.74 13.77
N ASN A 65 -11.21 -27.16 13.18
CA ASN A 65 -10.22 -26.35 13.89
C ASN A 65 -10.40 -24.86 13.57
N PRO A 66 -11.14 -24.08 14.37
CA PRO A 66 -11.47 -22.69 14.06
C PRO A 66 -10.22 -21.80 14.03
N ARG A 67 -9.18 -22.14 14.81
CA ARG A 67 -7.92 -21.39 14.82
C ARG A 67 -7.20 -21.49 13.48
N LEU A 68 -7.18 -22.68 12.87
CA LEU A 68 -6.56 -22.87 11.55
C LEU A 68 -7.44 -22.33 10.43
N ALA A 69 -8.76 -22.38 10.54
CA ALA A 69 -9.65 -21.82 9.53
C ALA A 69 -9.35 -20.33 9.23
N GLU A 70 -8.95 -19.56 10.24
CA GLU A 70 -8.54 -18.16 10.07
C GLU A 70 -7.20 -18.00 9.31
N LEU A 71 -6.37 -19.04 9.27
CA LEU A 71 -5.08 -19.05 8.58
C LEU A 71 -5.15 -19.64 7.17
N LEU A 72 -6.31 -20.16 6.75
CA LEU A 72 -6.48 -20.71 5.41
C LEU A 72 -6.17 -19.70 4.29
N PRO A 73 -6.52 -18.40 4.42
CA PRO A 73 -6.14 -17.37 3.44
C PRO A 73 -4.63 -17.30 3.16
N ASP A 74 -3.77 -17.59 4.15
CA ASP A 74 -2.31 -17.63 3.99
C ASP A 74 -1.83 -18.71 3.02
N VAL A 75 -2.68 -19.70 2.74
CA VAL A 75 -2.45 -20.78 1.77
C VAL A 75 -3.15 -20.46 0.45
N GLU A 76 -4.40 -19.99 0.51
CA GLU A 76 -5.24 -19.67 -0.67
C GLU A 76 -4.64 -18.55 -1.53
N ILE A 77 -3.88 -17.62 -0.95
CA ILE A 77 -3.31 -16.49 -1.68
C ILE A 77 -2.33 -16.93 -2.77
N PHE A 78 -1.61 -18.03 -2.58
CA PHE A 78 -0.69 -18.57 -3.57
C PHE A 78 -1.43 -19.09 -4.80
N HIS A 79 -2.60 -19.70 -4.60
CA HIS A 79 -3.47 -20.10 -5.69
C HIS A 79 -4.02 -18.88 -6.43
N LYS A 80 -4.62 -17.92 -5.69
CA LYS A 80 -5.24 -16.73 -6.28
C LYS A 80 -4.25 -15.93 -7.11
N ALA A 81 -3.07 -15.66 -6.57
CA ALA A 81 -2.07 -14.83 -7.25
C ALA A 81 -1.61 -15.43 -8.59
N VAL A 82 -1.46 -16.75 -8.66
CA VAL A 82 -1.05 -17.41 -9.91
C VAL A 82 -2.25 -17.60 -10.86
N ASP A 83 -3.42 -18.00 -10.36
CA ASP A 83 -4.63 -18.13 -11.17
C ASP A 83 -5.01 -16.81 -11.85
N TRP A 84 -4.93 -15.70 -11.10
CA TRP A 84 -5.24 -14.38 -11.65
C TRP A 84 -4.20 -13.91 -12.66
N ALA A 85 -2.92 -14.15 -12.43
CA ALA A 85 -1.87 -13.83 -13.40
C ALA A 85 -2.08 -14.54 -14.74
N VAL A 86 -2.51 -15.81 -14.72
CA VAL A 86 -2.87 -16.56 -15.94
C VAL A 86 -4.16 -16.06 -16.57
N ARG A 87 -5.21 -15.88 -15.76
CA ARG A 87 -6.57 -15.54 -16.19
C ARG A 87 -6.64 -14.15 -16.81
N TYR A 88 -5.92 -13.18 -16.23
CA TYR A 88 -5.95 -11.77 -16.63
C TYR A 88 -4.73 -11.34 -17.42
N ASN A 89 -3.85 -12.30 -17.78
CA ASN A 89 -2.60 -12.03 -18.52
C ASN A 89 -1.70 -11.01 -17.79
N GLU A 90 -1.51 -11.19 -16.48
CA GLU A 90 -0.74 -10.30 -15.61
C GLU A 90 0.69 -10.81 -15.34
N PHE A 91 1.32 -11.39 -16.36
CA PHE A 91 2.76 -11.61 -16.39
C PHE A 91 3.41 -10.45 -17.13
N PHE A 92 4.20 -9.66 -16.45
CA PHE A 92 4.83 -8.47 -17.04
C PHE A 92 6.31 -8.69 -17.40
N LYS A 93 6.88 -9.83 -16.99
CA LYS A 93 8.27 -10.23 -17.27
C LYS A 93 8.33 -11.73 -17.49
N ASN A 94 9.19 -12.16 -18.41
CA ASN A 94 9.40 -13.61 -18.67
C ASN A 94 9.88 -14.38 -17.43
N THR A 95 10.58 -13.72 -16.50
CA THR A 95 11.03 -14.33 -15.24
C THR A 95 9.87 -14.68 -14.30
N GLU A 96 8.69 -14.13 -14.51
CA GLU A 96 7.53 -14.37 -13.67
C GLU A 96 6.88 -15.74 -13.92
N PHE A 97 7.15 -16.39 -15.07
CA PHE A 97 6.72 -17.78 -15.30
C PHE A 97 7.38 -18.72 -14.27
N LYS A 98 8.70 -18.55 -14.05
CA LYS A 98 9.40 -19.28 -13.00
C LYS A 98 8.84 -18.95 -11.61
N THR A 99 8.53 -17.68 -11.36
CA THR A 99 7.91 -17.25 -10.10
C THR A 99 6.57 -17.96 -9.87
N ALA A 100 5.74 -18.10 -10.89
CA ALA A 100 4.47 -18.82 -10.77
C ALA A 100 4.66 -20.27 -10.28
N HIS A 101 5.64 -21.00 -10.84
CA HIS A 101 5.98 -22.35 -10.38
C HIS A 101 6.49 -22.36 -8.94
N GLU A 102 7.33 -21.40 -8.54
CA GLU A 102 7.82 -21.27 -7.16
C GLU A 102 6.66 -21.00 -6.19
N LEU A 103 5.71 -20.14 -6.54
CA LEU A 103 4.54 -19.85 -5.70
C LEU A 103 3.59 -21.05 -5.60
N ILE A 104 3.36 -21.78 -6.68
CA ILE A 104 2.58 -23.04 -6.66
C ILE A 104 3.23 -24.03 -5.71
N ALA A 105 4.55 -24.21 -5.78
CA ALA A 105 5.28 -25.13 -4.92
C ALA A 105 5.16 -24.72 -3.43
N GLU A 106 5.31 -23.43 -3.11
CA GLU A 106 5.13 -22.94 -1.74
C GLU A 106 3.69 -23.11 -1.27
N GLY A 107 2.70 -22.79 -2.11
CA GLY A 107 1.29 -22.99 -1.79
C GLY A 107 0.97 -24.44 -1.46
N LYS A 108 1.52 -25.41 -2.24
CA LYS A 108 1.38 -26.84 -1.96
C LYS A 108 2.07 -27.25 -0.64
N ALA A 109 3.26 -26.72 -0.36
CA ALA A 109 3.96 -26.98 0.91
C ALA A 109 3.16 -26.46 2.10
N ARG A 110 2.59 -25.25 2.01
CA ARG A 110 1.72 -24.69 3.05
C ARG A 110 0.42 -25.49 3.20
N ALA A 111 -0.20 -25.93 2.10
CA ALA A 111 -1.38 -26.78 2.15
C ALA A 111 -1.09 -28.12 2.86
N ALA A 112 0.07 -28.73 2.59
CA ALA A 112 0.49 -29.95 3.24
C ALA A 112 0.70 -29.78 4.76
N ALA A 113 1.40 -28.72 5.20
CA ALA A 113 1.56 -28.39 6.62
C ALA A 113 0.19 -28.11 7.28
N PHE A 114 -0.66 -27.31 6.62
CA PHE A 114 -1.98 -27.00 7.12
C PHE A 114 -2.85 -28.25 7.31
N ALA A 115 -2.79 -29.21 6.39
CA ALA A 115 -3.49 -30.48 6.51
C ALA A 115 -3.09 -31.28 7.76
N GLN A 116 -1.83 -31.10 8.24
CA GLN A 116 -1.32 -31.71 9.47
C GLN A 116 -1.63 -30.90 10.74
N GLY A 117 -2.33 -29.78 10.59
CA GLY A 117 -2.64 -28.89 11.72
C GLY A 117 -1.54 -27.88 12.03
N GLU A 118 -0.61 -27.67 11.12
CA GLU A 118 0.56 -26.82 11.30
C GLU A 118 0.48 -25.55 10.44
N ALA A 119 1.06 -24.46 10.94
CA ALA A 119 1.15 -23.17 10.24
C ALA A 119 2.51 -22.51 10.53
N PRO A 120 3.65 -23.10 10.07
CA PRO A 120 4.99 -22.65 10.44
C PRO A 120 5.30 -21.22 10.00
N TRP A 121 4.65 -20.69 8.97
CA TRP A 121 4.79 -19.30 8.53
C TRP A 121 4.35 -18.27 9.59
N THR A 122 3.54 -18.65 10.59
CA THR A 122 3.10 -17.75 11.67
C THR A 122 4.20 -17.44 12.68
N THR A 123 5.24 -18.27 12.73
CA THR A 123 6.40 -18.11 13.63
C THR A 123 7.70 -17.83 12.88
N GLN A 124 7.65 -17.81 11.54
CA GLN A 124 8.80 -17.54 10.68
C GLN A 124 9.39 -16.16 10.97
N LYS A 125 10.72 -16.06 10.99
CA LYS A 125 11.48 -14.80 11.05
C LYS A 125 11.79 -14.28 9.66
N GLY A 126 12.13 -12.98 9.58
CA GLY A 126 12.38 -12.32 8.30
C GLY A 126 11.09 -12.05 7.52
N PRO A 127 11.16 -11.94 6.19
CA PRO A 127 10.01 -11.67 5.34
C PRO A 127 9.10 -12.90 5.22
N VAL A 128 7.80 -12.69 5.35
CA VAL A 128 6.77 -13.72 5.22
C VAL A 128 5.53 -13.18 4.53
N VAL A 129 5.03 -13.92 3.55
CA VAL A 129 3.74 -13.64 2.92
C VAL A 129 2.62 -14.09 3.85
N ARG A 130 1.68 -13.20 4.09
CA ARG A 130 0.45 -13.44 4.81
C ARG A 130 -0.75 -13.00 3.97
N ALA A 131 -1.94 -13.47 4.34
CA ALA A 131 -3.17 -13.06 3.69
C ALA A 131 -4.36 -13.15 4.64
N TYR A 132 -5.41 -12.42 4.32
CA TYR A 132 -6.68 -12.44 5.04
C TYR A 132 -7.85 -12.51 4.04
N ARG A 133 -9.02 -12.85 4.53
CA ARG A 133 -10.25 -12.77 3.75
C ARG A 133 -10.92 -11.43 4.02
N SER A 134 -11.06 -10.61 2.96
CA SER A 134 -11.68 -9.31 3.08
C SER A 134 -13.16 -9.42 3.43
N ARG A 135 -13.60 -8.58 4.36
CA ARG A 135 -15.02 -8.46 4.75
C ARG A 135 -15.84 -7.65 3.74
N ILE A 136 -15.17 -6.93 2.81
CA ILE A 136 -15.85 -6.15 1.78
C ILE A 136 -16.49 -7.07 0.74
N ASP A 137 -15.71 -8.04 0.23
CA ASP A 137 -16.09 -8.84 -0.94
C ASP A 137 -15.76 -10.34 -0.82
N GLY A 138 -15.22 -10.77 0.32
CA GLY A 138 -14.81 -12.16 0.57
C GLY A 138 -13.54 -12.58 -0.18
N SER A 139 -12.89 -11.69 -0.93
CA SER A 139 -11.65 -11.99 -1.64
C SER A 139 -10.48 -12.20 -0.68
N ILE A 140 -9.52 -13.01 -1.12
CA ILE A 140 -8.25 -13.19 -0.38
C ILE A 140 -7.33 -12.03 -0.73
N GLN A 141 -6.85 -11.28 0.27
CA GLN A 141 -5.97 -10.14 0.08
C GLN A 141 -4.61 -10.38 0.73
N PRO A 142 -3.49 -10.15 0.01
CA PRO A 142 -2.16 -10.37 0.54
C PRO A 142 -1.61 -9.18 1.32
N TYR A 143 -0.73 -9.48 2.26
CA TYR A 143 0.21 -8.53 2.82
C TYR A 143 1.56 -9.20 3.10
N GLY A 144 2.62 -8.41 3.14
CA GLY A 144 3.93 -8.86 3.61
C GLY A 144 4.11 -8.52 5.07
N MET A 145 4.65 -9.46 5.85
CA MET A 145 5.09 -9.19 7.22
C MET A 145 6.58 -9.42 7.31
N VAL A 146 7.32 -8.51 7.94
CA VAL A 146 8.72 -8.73 8.30
C VAL A 146 8.81 -8.89 9.81
N VAL A 147 9.16 -10.08 10.24
CA VAL A 147 9.30 -10.45 11.65
C VAL A 147 10.77 -10.33 12.04
N PRO A 148 11.15 -9.48 13.00
CA PRO A 148 12.55 -9.32 13.38
C PRO A 148 13.12 -10.61 13.99
N GLU A 149 14.41 -10.88 13.74
CA GLU A 149 15.11 -12.04 14.32
C GLU A 149 15.07 -12.05 15.83
N SER A 150 15.07 -10.85 16.45
CA SER A 150 15.01 -10.68 17.91
C SER A 150 13.62 -10.94 18.53
N TYR A 151 12.59 -11.18 17.74
CA TYR A 151 11.23 -11.36 18.26
C TYR A 151 11.09 -12.67 19.04
N VAL A 152 10.70 -12.57 20.31
CA VAL A 152 10.53 -13.70 21.26
C VAL A 152 9.14 -13.71 21.89
N GLY A 153 8.15 -13.06 21.28
CA GLY A 153 6.77 -13.03 21.76
C GLY A 153 6.40 -11.79 22.58
N ALA A 154 7.36 -10.91 22.93
CA ALA A 154 7.05 -9.64 23.58
C ALA A 154 6.43 -8.63 22.61
N PRO A 155 5.54 -7.73 23.08
CA PRO A 155 4.95 -6.70 22.23
C PRO A 155 6.02 -5.79 21.60
N LEU A 156 5.98 -5.62 20.27
CA LEU A 156 6.88 -4.75 19.53
C LEU A 156 6.10 -3.70 18.72
N ARG A 157 6.78 -2.60 18.42
CA ARG A 157 6.35 -1.57 17.47
C ARG A 157 6.01 -2.21 16.12
N LEU A 158 5.00 -1.67 15.45
CA LEU A 158 4.66 -1.99 14.08
C LEU A 158 4.80 -0.75 13.18
N ASP A 159 5.59 -0.86 12.12
CA ASP A 159 5.64 0.10 11.03
C ASP A 159 4.81 -0.46 9.85
N PHE A 160 3.76 0.25 9.44
CA PHE A 160 3.14 0.03 8.15
C PHE A 160 4.00 0.71 7.08
N TRP A 161 4.27 0.02 6.00
CA TRP A 161 4.96 0.61 4.85
C TRP A 161 4.08 0.54 3.60
N CYS A 162 3.48 1.67 3.25
CA CYS A 162 2.70 1.82 2.02
C CYS A 162 3.64 1.95 0.83
N HIS A 163 3.43 1.11 -0.19
CA HIS A 163 4.30 1.06 -1.37
C HIS A 163 4.09 2.22 -2.35
N GLY A 164 5.11 2.53 -3.14
CA GLY A 164 5.04 3.48 -4.24
C GLY A 164 4.27 2.93 -5.45
N ARG A 165 4.01 3.79 -6.46
CA ARG A 165 3.36 3.39 -7.70
C ARG A 165 4.24 2.41 -8.49
N ALA A 166 3.66 1.31 -8.90
CA ALA A 166 4.28 0.32 -9.77
C ALA A 166 3.21 -0.30 -10.67
N GLU A 167 3.07 0.20 -11.90
CA GLU A 167 1.99 -0.18 -12.82
C GLU A 167 1.99 -1.67 -13.20
N MET A 168 3.12 -2.35 -13.05
CA MET A 168 3.27 -3.79 -13.27
C MET A 168 3.29 -4.60 -11.97
N LEU A 169 2.74 -4.06 -10.88
CA LEU A 169 2.64 -4.75 -9.60
C LEU A 169 1.42 -5.67 -9.61
N SER A 170 1.59 -6.92 -10.02
CA SER A 170 0.58 -7.97 -9.82
C SER A 170 0.67 -8.57 -8.41
N GLU A 171 -0.37 -9.29 -7.98
CA GLU A 171 -0.27 -10.07 -6.73
C GLU A 171 0.88 -11.09 -6.79
N LEU A 172 1.11 -11.71 -7.94
CA LEU A 172 2.22 -12.64 -8.16
C LEU A 172 3.57 -11.98 -7.87
N SER A 173 3.83 -10.81 -8.45
CA SER A 173 5.08 -10.09 -8.24
C SER A 173 5.19 -9.53 -6.82
N PHE A 174 4.08 -9.12 -6.21
CA PHE A 174 4.03 -8.70 -4.81
C PHE A 174 4.39 -9.85 -3.87
N LEU A 175 3.80 -11.04 -4.04
CA LEU A 175 4.13 -12.21 -3.23
C LEU A 175 5.62 -12.57 -3.37
N GLN A 176 6.14 -12.54 -4.60
CA GLN A 176 7.56 -12.83 -4.87
C GLN A 176 8.49 -11.88 -4.12
N ASP A 177 8.17 -10.60 -4.10
CA ASP A 177 8.96 -9.62 -3.38
C ASP A 177 8.85 -9.83 -1.85
N ARG A 178 7.62 -10.01 -1.34
CA ARG A 178 7.40 -10.19 0.10
C ARG A 178 7.91 -11.52 0.68
N ARG A 179 8.22 -12.49 -0.15
CA ARG A 179 8.91 -13.74 0.27
C ARG A 179 10.40 -13.56 0.52
N LYS A 180 11.03 -12.58 -0.15
CA LYS A 180 12.50 -12.50 -0.25
C LYS A 180 13.07 -11.19 0.28
N SER A 181 12.26 -10.13 0.33
CA SER A 181 12.74 -8.79 0.64
C SER A 181 12.11 -8.25 1.91
N VAL A 182 12.94 -7.72 2.78
CA VAL A 182 12.51 -6.94 3.96
C VAL A 182 11.94 -5.57 3.59
N GLY A 183 12.12 -5.12 2.34
CA GLY A 183 11.69 -3.81 1.88
C GLY A 183 12.67 -2.68 2.22
N GLN A 184 12.15 -1.45 2.26
CA GLN A 184 12.97 -0.23 2.38
C GLN A 184 13.34 0.11 3.83
N ILE A 185 12.62 -0.41 4.81
CA ILE A 185 12.93 -0.16 6.22
C ILE A 185 13.34 -1.44 6.94
N PRO A 186 14.41 -1.39 7.74
CA PRO A 186 14.88 -2.56 8.47
C PRO A 186 13.92 -2.91 9.62
N ALA A 187 13.68 -4.20 9.83
CA ALA A 187 12.84 -4.71 10.91
C ALA A 187 13.62 -4.90 12.24
N THR A 188 14.52 -3.99 12.56
CA THR A 188 15.28 -4.07 13.82
C THR A 188 14.38 -3.71 15.01
N ASN A 189 14.10 -4.69 15.89
CA ASN A 189 13.24 -4.54 17.06
C ASN A 189 11.83 -3.98 16.77
N ARG A 190 11.32 -4.24 15.58
CA ARG A 190 9.96 -3.88 15.14
C ARG A 190 9.47 -4.82 14.06
N PHE A 191 8.18 -4.91 13.95
CA PHE A 191 7.54 -5.49 12.78
C PHE A 191 7.45 -4.47 11.65
N VAL A 192 7.44 -4.94 10.39
CA VAL A 192 7.08 -4.13 9.23
C VAL A 192 5.96 -4.85 8.48
N LEU A 193 4.82 -4.18 8.31
CA LEU A 193 3.69 -4.67 7.53
C LEU A 193 3.62 -3.91 6.21
N HIS A 194 3.63 -4.66 5.09
CA HIS A 194 3.48 -4.14 3.74
C HIS A 194 2.10 -4.50 3.20
N PRO A 195 1.11 -3.59 3.22
CA PRO A 195 -0.18 -3.87 2.59
C PRO A 195 -0.03 -3.91 1.07
N TYR A 196 -0.78 -4.77 0.39
CA TYR A 196 -0.93 -4.71 -1.06
C TYR A 196 -1.90 -3.60 -1.47
N GLY A 197 -2.96 -3.40 -0.67
CA GLY A 197 -3.90 -2.28 -0.82
C GLY A 197 -4.62 -2.24 -2.15
N ARG A 198 -4.85 -3.40 -2.76
CA ARG A 198 -5.56 -3.56 -4.05
C ARG A 198 -4.93 -2.78 -5.19
N TYR A 199 -3.60 -2.93 -5.37
CA TYR A 199 -2.85 -2.33 -6.46
C TYR A 199 -2.50 -0.85 -6.25
N CYS A 200 -2.42 -0.06 -7.33
CA CYS A 200 -1.89 1.31 -7.32
C CYS A 200 -2.96 2.38 -7.03
N CYS A 201 -3.69 2.25 -5.92
CA CYS A 201 -4.74 3.20 -5.52
C CYS A 201 -4.36 4.09 -4.31
N ALA A 202 -3.08 4.14 -3.91
CA ALA A 202 -2.60 4.86 -2.72
C ALA A 202 -3.34 4.46 -1.43
N ASN A 203 -3.73 3.19 -1.31
CA ASN A 203 -4.56 2.68 -0.23
C ASN A 203 -5.86 3.48 -0.02
N LYS A 204 -6.47 3.98 -1.11
CA LYS A 204 -7.78 4.64 -1.09
C LYS A 204 -8.90 3.60 -1.26
N PHE A 205 -10.14 4.00 -0.98
CA PHE A 205 -11.32 3.14 -1.11
C PHE A 205 -11.17 1.82 -0.32
N ALA A 206 -11.36 0.67 -0.98
CA ALA A 206 -11.18 -0.63 -0.37
C ALA A 206 -9.76 -0.86 0.17
N GLY A 207 -8.73 -0.24 -0.45
CA GLY A 207 -7.35 -0.30 0.02
C GLY A 207 -7.12 0.34 1.40
N GLU A 208 -7.99 1.26 1.82
CA GLU A 208 -7.98 1.82 3.17
C GLU A 208 -8.43 0.78 4.21
N ILE A 209 -9.52 0.09 3.92
CA ILE A 209 -10.01 -1.00 4.76
C ILE A 209 -9.00 -2.16 4.79
N ASP A 210 -8.38 -2.46 3.66
CA ASP A 210 -7.37 -3.54 3.56
C ASP A 210 -6.19 -3.34 4.51
N LEU A 211 -5.74 -2.12 4.77
CA LEU A 211 -4.68 -1.86 5.74
C LEU A 211 -5.11 -2.31 7.15
N TRP A 212 -6.33 -1.97 7.54
CA TRP A 212 -6.87 -2.34 8.86
C TRP A 212 -7.17 -3.83 8.96
N GLU A 213 -7.70 -4.44 7.91
CA GLU A 213 -7.96 -5.90 7.89
C GLU A 213 -6.64 -6.70 7.96
N ALA A 214 -5.58 -6.25 7.25
CA ALA A 214 -4.25 -6.84 7.37
C ALA A 214 -3.68 -6.70 8.80
N TYR A 215 -3.87 -5.55 9.43
CA TYR A 215 -3.47 -5.32 10.81
C TYR A 215 -4.22 -6.25 11.79
N GLU A 216 -5.55 -6.32 11.68
CA GLU A 216 -6.35 -7.19 12.54
C GLU A 216 -6.00 -8.68 12.37
N HIS A 217 -5.65 -9.08 11.15
CA HIS A 217 -5.15 -10.44 10.90
C HIS A 217 -3.75 -10.65 11.51
N ALA A 218 -2.84 -9.70 11.32
CA ALA A 218 -1.46 -9.79 11.83
C ALA A 218 -1.41 -9.90 13.36
N ARG A 219 -2.21 -9.10 14.08
CA ARG A 219 -2.23 -9.11 15.56
C ARG A 219 -2.73 -10.40 16.18
N LYS A 220 -3.37 -11.29 15.43
CA LYS A 220 -3.74 -12.64 15.88
C LYS A 220 -2.53 -13.56 16.02
N SER A 221 -1.45 -13.29 15.28
CA SER A 221 -0.22 -14.11 15.26
C SER A 221 0.97 -13.43 15.92
N TYR A 222 0.99 -12.09 15.98
CA TYR A 222 2.13 -11.31 16.47
C TYR A 222 1.71 -10.39 17.61
N ALA A 223 2.49 -10.35 18.67
CA ALA A 223 2.29 -9.40 19.76
C ALA A 223 2.72 -8.00 19.31
N ILE A 224 1.76 -7.22 18.81
CA ILE A 224 1.96 -5.85 18.36
C ILE A 224 1.62 -4.89 19.50
N ASP A 225 2.47 -3.88 19.72
CA ASP A 225 2.20 -2.80 20.66
C ASP A 225 1.31 -1.73 19.98
N ASP A 226 0.03 -1.71 20.32
CA ASP A 226 -0.96 -0.79 19.78
C ASP A 226 -0.66 0.69 20.07
N ASN A 227 0.22 0.99 21.03
CA ASN A 227 0.67 2.33 21.32
C ASN A 227 1.91 2.74 20.51
N ARG A 228 2.40 1.85 19.65
CA ARG A 228 3.57 2.07 18.78
C ARG A 228 3.30 1.66 17.35
N LEU A 229 2.16 2.14 16.80
CA LEU A 229 1.82 1.98 15.39
C LEU A 229 2.35 3.20 14.59
N PHE A 230 3.11 2.94 13.56
CA PHE A 230 3.70 3.95 12.68
C PHE A 230 3.18 3.78 11.26
N ILE A 231 2.66 4.86 10.66
CA ILE A 231 2.28 4.86 9.25
C ILE A 231 3.36 5.53 8.42
N ARG A 232 3.90 4.80 7.43
CA ARG A 232 5.05 5.20 6.63
C ARG A 232 4.86 4.84 5.17
N GLY A 233 5.49 5.58 4.26
CA GLY A 233 5.44 5.28 2.83
C GLY A 233 6.16 6.35 2.03
N PHE A 234 6.44 6.03 0.77
CA PHE A 234 7.15 6.93 -0.15
C PHE A 234 6.40 7.02 -1.48
N SER A 235 6.43 8.18 -2.14
CA SER A 235 5.75 8.41 -3.41
C SER A 235 4.23 8.23 -3.27
N MET A 236 3.60 7.38 -4.06
CA MET A 236 2.19 7.01 -3.87
C MET A 236 1.90 6.54 -2.43
N GLY A 237 2.86 5.81 -1.81
CA GLY A 237 2.76 5.44 -0.39
C GLY A 237 2.79 6.65 0.55
N GLY A 238 3.52 7.70 0.20
CA GLY A 238 3.51 8.97 0.93
C GLY A 238 2.15 9.66 0.87
N ALA A 239 1.44 9.56 -0.28
CA ALA A 239 0.07 10.04 -0.39
C ALA A 239 -0.90 9.26 0.52
N ALA A 240 -0.76 7.93 0.58
CA ALA A 240 -1.50 7.12 1.53
C ALA A 240 -1.24 7.57 2.97
N VAL A 241 0.02 7.84 3.32
CA VAL A 241 0.40 8.26 4.68
C VAL A 241 -0.21 9.61 5.07
N TRP A 242 -0.27 10.58 4.15
CA TRP A 242 -0.98 11.85 4.41
C TRP A 242 -2.45 11.61 4.72
N GLN A 243 -3.13 10.76 3.94
CA GLN A 243 -4.53 10.42 4.17
C GLN A 243 -4.74 9.68 5.50
N PHE A 244 -3.99 8.59 5.75
CA PHE A 244 -4.11 7.86 7.02
C PHE A 244 -3.73 8.71 8.22
N GLY A 245 -2.75 9.60 8.06
CA GLY A 245 -2.35 10.56 9.07
C GLY A 245 -3.48 11.52 9.42
N ALA A 246 -4.20 12.03 8.42
CA ALA A 246 -5.29 12.96 8.59
C ALA A 246 -6.53 12.34 9.23
N HIS A 247 -6.88 11.10 8.86
CA HIS A 247 -8.16 10.48 9.24
C HIS A 247 -8.09 9.53 10.44
N TYR A 248 -6.90 9.08 10.84
CA TYR A 248 -6.72 8.09 11.92
C TYR A 248 -5.64 8.52 12.92
N THR A 249 -5.57 9.81 13.23
CA THR A 249 -4.54 10.38 14.12
C THR A 249 -4.54 9.76 15.51
N ASP A 250 -5.69 9.26 15.97
CA ASP A 250 -5.87 8.54 17.23
C ASP A 250 -5.15 7.18 17.24
N ARG A 251 -4.75 6.66 16.08
CA ARG A 251 -4.11 5.35 15.95
C ARG A 251 -2.58 5.43 15.89
N TRP A 252 -2.03 6.54 15.43
CA TRP A 252 -0.63 6.64 15.10
C TRP A 252 0.23 7.15 16.25
N CYS A 253 1.32 6.43 16.53
CA CYS A 253 2.43 6.93 17.34
C CYS A 253 3.26 7.96 16.56
N ALA A 254 3.45 7.74 15.25
CA ALA A 254 4.04 8.71 14.34
C ALA A 254 3.54 8.52 12.90
N ILE A 255 3.55 9.63 12.14
CA ILE A 255 3.16 9.73 10.74
C ILE A 255 4.43 10.13 9.95
N ASN A 256 4.83 9.32 8.94
CA ASN A 256 6.06 9.56 8.18
C ASN A 256 5.81 9.51 6.66
N PRO A 257 5.22 10.57 6.08
CA PRO A 257 5.01 10.68 4.64
C PRO A 257 6.31 11.03 3.92
N GLY A 258 6.63 10.30 2.86
CA GLY A 258 7.78 10.56 2.00
C GLY A 258 7.35 10.92 0.57
N ALA A 259 7.65 12.12 0.11
CA ALA A 259 7.53 12.58 -1.28
C ALA A 259 6.25 12.13 -2.02
N GLY A 260 5.11 12.16 -1.36
CA GLY A 260 3.80 11.83 -1.92
C GLY A 260 2.89 13.05 -1.95
N PHE A 261 1.89 13.08 -2.83
CA PHE A 261 0.94 14.18 -2.88
C PHE A 261 -0.01 14.15 -1.67
N SER A 262 -0.43 15.34 -1.24
CA SER A 262 -1.25 15.54 -0.03
C SER A 262 -2.66 16.04 -0.34
N GLU A 263 -2.89 16.53 -1.55
CA GLU A 263 -4.15 17.09 -2.02
C GLU A 263 -4.25 16.96 -3.55
N THR A 264 -5.46 17.06 -4.08
CA THR A 264 -5.74 16.80 -5.49
C THR A 264 -5.48 18.00 -6.41
N PRO A 265 -5.90 19.23 -6.08
CA PRO A 265 -5.79 20.40 -6.99
C PRO A 265 -4.38 20.65 -7.51
N GLN A 266 -3.41 20.78 -6.62
CA GLN A 266 -2.02 21.06 -7.03
C GLN A 266 -1.35 19.85 -7.68
N PHE A 267 -1.74 18.63 -7.26
CA PHE A 267 -1.28 17.42 -7.91
C PHE A 267 -1.71 17.40 -9.40
N LEU A 268 -2.96 17.68 -9.70
CA LEU A 268 -3.47 17.75 -11.06
C LEU A 268 -2.77 18.86 -11.87
N ASN A 269 -2.62 20.04 -11.29
CA ASN A 269 -1.96 21.17 -11.94
C ASN A 269 -0.48 20.89 -12.24
N VAL A 270 0.30 20.44 -11.23
CA VAL A 270 1.77 20.30 -11.33
C VAL A 270 2.18 19.05 -12.12
N PHE A 271 1.48 17.93 -11.95
CA PHE A 271 1.89 16.65 -12.54
C PHE A 271 1.10 16.27 -13.79
N GLN A 272 -0.14 16.73 -13.94
CA GLN A 272 -0.98 16.42 -15.08
C GLN A 272 -1.21 17.61 -15.99
N SER A 273 -0.76 18.80 -15.59
CA SER A 273 -0.94 20.06 -16.33
C SER A 273 -2.42 20.38 -16.58
N GLU A 274 -3.29 19.99 -15.66
CA GLU A 274 -4.72 20.24 -15.74
C GLU A 274 -5.08 21.62 -15.18
N ASP A 275 -6.01 22.28 -15.84
CA ASP A 275 -6.61 23.52 -15.36
C ASP A 275 -7.77 23.20 -14.41
N VAL A 276 -7.47 23.17 -13.11
CA VAL A 276 -8.44 22.80 -12.07
C VAL A 276 -9.66 23.72 -12.00
N SER A 277 -9.57 24.95 -12.56
CA SER A 277 -10.71 25.87 -12.62
C SER A 277 -11.83 25.40 -13.55
N LYS A 278 -11.51 24.48 -14.49
CA LYS A 278 -12.46 23.90 -15.44
C LYS A 278 -13.11 22.62 -14.95
N ILE A 279 -12.66 22.10 -13.82
CA ILE A 279 -13.22 20.88 -13.24
C ILE A 279 -14.54 21.19 -12.54
N PRO A 280 -15.60 20.40 -12.75
CA PRO A 280 -16.92 20.65 -12.18
C PRO A 280 -16.90 20.72 -10.64
N ALA A 281 -17.69 21.60 -10.05
CA ALA A 281 -17.73 21.81 -8.59
C ALA A 281 -18.04 20.54 -7.80
N TYR A 282 -18.92 19.66 -8.31
CA TYR A 282 -19.23 18.40 -7.64
C TYR A 282 -18.01 17.49 -7.52
N GLN A 283 -17.16 17.46 -8.53
CA GLN A 283 -15.92 16.67 -8.52
C GLN A 283 -14.91 17.27 -7.55
N GLN A 284 -14.79 18.60 -7.51
CA GLN A 284 -13.94 19.28 -6.53
C GLN A 284 -14.39 18.99 -5.08
N THR A 285 -15.70 18.91 -4.84
CA THR A 285 -16.24 18.53 -3.53
C THR A 285 -15.80 17.12 -3.12
N LEU A 286 -15.72 16.16 -4.07
CA LEU A 286 -15.28 14.79 -3.79
C LEU A 286 -13.79 14.71 -3.43
N TRP A 287 -12.96 15.68 -3.83
CA TRP A 287 -11.54 15.68 -3.48
C TRP A 287 -11.30 15.81 -1.98
N SER A 288 -12.19 16.48 -1.25
CA SER A 288 -12.07 16.66 0.21
C SER A 288 -12.03 15.34 0.96
N TRP A 289 -12.54 14.23 0.39
CA TRP A 289 -12.41 12.91 1.00
C TRP A 289 -10.96 12.43 1.10
N TYR A 290 -10.05 12.98 0.27
CA TYR A 290 -8.65 12.54 0.19
C TYR A 290 -7.64 13.68 0.28
N ASN A 291 -8.09 14.93 0.40
CA ASN A 291 -7.21 16.07 0.63
C ASN A 291 -6.84 16.16 2.11
N ALA A 292 -5.62 15.81 2.47
CA ALA A 292 -5.16 15.96 3.84
C ALA A 292 -5.09 17.42 4.31
N THR A 293 -5.01 18.36 3.37
CA THR A 293 -5.02 19.81 3.63
C THR A 293 -6.33 20.30 4.27
N ASP A 294 -7.46 19.68 3.91
CA ASP A 294 -8.79 20.12 4.35
C ASP A 294 -9.04 19.79 5.83
N VAL A 295 -8.27 18.86 6.38
CA VAL A 295 -8.31 18.41 7.78
C VAL A 295 -6.95 18.51 8.47
N ALA A 296 -6.15 19.52 8.10
CA ALA A 296 -4.77 19.69 8.59
C ALA A 296 -4.69 19.80 10.13
N ALA A 297 -5.70 20.33 10.80
CA ALA A 297 -5.78 20.41 12.26
C ALA A 297 -5.65 19.03 12.95
N ASN A 298 -6.06 17.94 12.28
CA ASN A 298 -6.00 16.61 12.85
C ASN A 298 -4.56 16.15 13.16
N PHE A 299 -3.57 16.69 12.46
CA PHE A 299 -2.15 16.38 12.69
C PHE A 299 -1.61 16.90 14.03
N ALA A 300 -2.36 17.74 14.76
CA ALA A 300 -2.03 18.12 16.13
C ALA A 300 -1.98 16.92 17.10
N ASN A 301 -2.69 15.84 16.77
CA ASN A 301 -2.84 14.66 17.65
C ASN A 301 -1.71 13.63 17.52
N ALA A 302 -0.89 13.68 16.47
CA ALA A 302 0.19 12.72 16.26
C ALA A 302 1.45 13.36 15.63
N PRO A 303 2.66 13.09 16.14
CA PRO A 303 3.89 13.63 15.58
C PRO A 303 4.07 13.23 14.11
N THR A 304 4.34 14.23 13.26
CA THR A 304 4.56 14.03 11.82
C THR A 304 5.99 14.38 11.43
N VAL A 305 6.66 13.46 10.74
CA VAL A 305 8.02 13.63 10.21
C VAL A 305 7.98 13.38 8.70
N ALA A 306 7.86 14.43 7.91
CA ALA A 306 7.84 14.35 6.45
C ALA A 306 9.26 14.26 5.87
N TYR A 307 9.38 13.65 4.69
CA TYR A 307 10.62 13.61 3.92
C TYR A 307 10.38 13.96 2.45
N SER A 308 11.34 14.67 1.84
CA SER A 308 11.42 14.87 0.39
C SER A 308 12.85 15.03 -0.07
N GLY A 309 13.17 14.65 -1.31
CA GLY A 309 14.41 15.06 -1.95
C GLY A 309 14.38 16.56 -2.33
N GLU A 310 15.50 17.25 -2.25
CA GLU A 310 15.61 18.67 -2.59
C GLU A 310 15.21 18.96 -4.04
N LEU A 311 15.54 18.05 -4.97
CA LEU A 311 15.26 18.16 -6.40
C LEU A 311 13.99 17.42 -6.82
N ASP A 312 13.25 16.89 -5.87
CA ASP A 312 12.03 16.13 -6.13
C ASP A 312 10.85 17.06 -6.36
N LYS A 313 10.20 16.96 -7.51
CA LYS A 313 8.96 17.71 -7.79
C LYS A 313 7.85 17.43 -6.76
N GLN A 314 7.81 16.23 -6.16
CA GLN A 314 6.83 15.87 -5.13
C GLN A 314 7.14 16.44 -3.74
N LYS A 315 8.25 17.16 -3.57
CA LYS A 315 8.51 17.99 -2.39
C LYS A 315 7.38 18.99 -2.14
N GLN A 316 6.79 19.49 -3.20
CA GLN A 316 5.63 20.37 -3.21
C GLN A 316 4.49 19.88 -2.28
N ALA A 317 4.25 18.59 -2.16
CA ALA A 317 3.18 18.06 -1.30
C ALA A 317 3.44 18.35 0.20
N ALA A 318 4.67 18.16 0.67
CA ALA A 318 5.04 18.49 2.03
C ALA A 318 5.12 20.01 2.26
N ASP A 319 5.53 20.80 1.25
CA ASP A 319 5.53 22.26 1.32
C ASP A 319 4.11 22.82 1.47
N ILE A 320 3.13 22.26 0.75
CA ILE A 320 1.71 22.61 0.88
C ILE A 320 1.20 22.24 2.28
N MET A 321 1.47 21.02 2.72
CA MET A 321 1.06 20.60 4.05
C MET A 321 1.68 21.47 5.14
N ALA A 322 2.96 21.82 5.05
CA ALA A 322 3.62 22.72 5.99
C ALA A 322 2.89 24.06 6.10
N LYS A 323 2.45 24.61 4.97
CA LYS A 323 1.67 25.87 4.94
C LYS A 323 0.31 25.72 5.65
N HIS A 324 -0.42 24.64 5.36
CA HIS A 324 -1.72 24.39 6.00
C HIS A 324 -1.59 24.07 7.50
N LEU A 325 -0.59 23.29 7.87
CA LEU A 325 -0.30 22.98 9.27
C LEU A 325 0.10 24.22 10.07
N LEU A 326 0.89 25.13 9.47
CA LEU A 326 1.26 26.38 10.11
C LEU A 326 0.04 27.28 10.39
N SER A 327 -0.99 27.27 9.53
CA SER A 327 -2.23 27.99 9.79
C SER A 327 -3.03 27.44 10.98
N GLU A 328 -2.77 26.18 11.35
CA GLU A 328 -3.31 25.51 12.54
C GLU A 328 -2.33 25.56 13.74
N ASN A 329 -1.27 26.36 13.67
CA ASN A 329 -0.19 26.46 14.66
C ASN A 329 0.57 25.14 14.88
N ILE A 330 0.71 24.31 13.85
CA ILE A 330 1.43 23.05 13.86
C ILE A 330 2.69 23.18 13.00
N ASP A 331 3.87 23.02 13.62
CA ASP A 331 5.14 22.98 12.91
C ASP A 331 5.42 21.60 12.32
N LEU A 332 5.58 21.53 10.99
CA LEU A 332 5.94 20.28 10.32
C LEU A 332 7.46 20.04 10.40
N VAL A 333 7.86 18.91 10.94
CA VAL A 333 9.23 18.42 10.77
C VAL A 333 9.39 17.90 9.34
N HIS A 334 10.03 18.65 8.47
CA HIS A 334 10.31 18.28 7.08
C HIS A 334 11.80 18.07 6.85
N ILE A 335 12.21 16.83 6.68
CA ILE A 335 13.61 16.45 6.38
C ILE A 335 13.81 16.49 4.88
N ILE A 336 14.82 17.24 4.43
CA ILE A 336 15.14 17.39 3.01
C ILE A 336 16.42 16.61 2.70
N GLY A 337 16.37 15.72 1.71
CA GLY A 337 17.55 15.02 1.18
C GLY A 337 18.32 15.93 0.22
N PRO A 338 19.57 16.35 0.56
CA PRO A 338 20.32 17.29 -0.26
C PRO A 338 20.64 16.69 -1.64
N GLN A 339 20.56 17.50 -2.69
CA GLN A 339 20.86 17.14 -4.09
C GLN A 339 20.19 15.83 -4.54
N THR A 340 19.03 15.51 -3.99
CA THR A 340 18.34 14.24 -4.19
C THR A 340 17.02 14.45 -4.93
N ALA A 341 16.81 13.69 -6.01
CA ALA A 341 15.56 13.62 -6.74
C ALA A 341 14.56 12.68 -6.03
N HIS A 342 13.69 11.99 -6.76
CA HIS A 342 12.63 11.13 -6.22
C HIS A 342 13.17 9.81 -5.63
N LYS A 343 13.90 9.90 -4.53
CA LYS A 343 14.44 8.77 -3.73
C LYS A 343 14.77 9.23 -2.31
N ILE A 344 14.97 8.28 -1.40
CA ILE A 344 15.39 8.59 -0.03
C ILE A 344 16.92 8.76 0.01
N HIS A 345 17.39 9.90 0.53
CA HIS A 345 18.81 10.15 0.76
C HIS A 345 19.29 9.34 1.98
N PRO A 346 20.47 8.69 1.93
CA PRO A 346 20.93 7.82 3.02
C PRO A 346 21.03 8.52 4.37
N ASP A 347 21.67 9.70 4.44
CA ASP A 347 21.82 10.43 5.71
C ASP A 347 20.48 10.95 6.24
N SER A 348 19.58 11.37 5.33
CA SER A 348 18.22 11.77 5.71
C SER A 348 17.42 10.59 6.24
N PHE A 349 17.65 9.37 5.71
CA PHE A 349 17.04 8.16 6.26
C PHE A 349 17.50 7.91 7.70
N ILE A 350 18.79 8.08 8.00
CA ILE A 350 19.33 7.95 9.36
C ILE A 350 18.66 8.95 10.31
N GLU A 351 18.52 10.20 9.89
CA GLU A 351 17.88 11.24 10.72
C GLU A 351 16.37 10.97 10.91
N MET A 352 15.67 10.51 9.87
CA MET A 352 14.27 10.06 10.01
C MET A 352 14.16 8.94 11.05
N GLU A 353 14.99 7.89 10.93
CA GLU A 353 14.98 6.76 11.87
C GLU A 353 15.29 7.22 13.30
N ARG A 354 16.25 8.11 13.48
CA ARG A 354 16.59 8.69 14.78
C ARG A 354 15.40 9.39 15.42
N ARG A 355 14.68 10.23 14.66
CA ARG A 355 13.50 10.95 15.15
C ARG A 355 12.35 10.01 15.47
N LEU A 356 12.04 9.07 14.56
CA LEU A 356 10.97 8.10 14.75
C LEU A 356 11.24 7.18 15.96
N ASN A 357 12.50 6.81 16.20
CA ASN A 357 12.87 6.02 17.37
C ASN A 357 12.71 6.81 18.67
N LEU A 358 13.02 8.12 18.70
CA LEU A 358 12.77 8.97 19.87
C LEU A 358 11.27 9.08 20.20
N ILE A 359 10.42 9.17 19.14
CA ILE A 359 8.97 9.15 19.32
C ILE A 359 8.51 7.78 19.85
N ALA A 360 9.06 6.68 19.30
CA ALA A 360 8.72 5.32 19.72
C ALA A 360 9.01 5.05 21.22
N VAL A 361 10.07 5.65 21.78
CA VAL A 361 10.38 5.54 23.22
C VAL A 361 9.22 6.06 24.08
N LYS A 362 8.62 7.19 23.69
CA LYS A 362 7.49 7.79 24.39
C LYS A 362 6.18 7.00 24.18
N GLY A 363 6.01 6.42 22.98
CA GLY A 363 4.73 5.84 22.56
C GLY A 363 3.67 6.91 22.27
N ARG A 364 2.49 6.44 21.84
CA ARG A 364 1.33 7.30 21.60
C ARG A 364 0.75 7.79 22.94
N ASN A 365 0.33 9.05 23.00
CA ASN A 365 -0.47 9.53 24.13
C ASN A 365 -1.90 8.97 24.02
N VAL A 366 -2.26 8.04 24.88
CA VAL A 366 -3.56 7.35 24.86
C VAL A 366 -4.67 8.14 25.56
N LEU A 367 -4.31 9.11 26.40
CA LEU A 367 -5.23 9.96 27.15
C LEU A 367 -4.75 11.41 27.07
N PRO A 368 -4.81 12.05 25.88
CA PRO A 368 -4.43 13.46 25.76
C PRO A 368 -5.38 14.34 26.54
N ALA A 369 -4.85 15.40 27.16
CA ALA A 369 -5.65 16.37 27.88
C ALA A 369 -6.54 17.20 26.95
N GLU A 370 -6.08 17.40 25.72
CA GLU A 370 -6.78 18.14 24.67
C GLU A 370 -6.78 17.30 23.39
N VAL A 371 -7.89 17.31 22.68
CA VAL A 371 -8.06 16.71 21.36
C VAL A 371 -8.66 17.74 20.43
N SER A 372 -7.98 18.03 19.34
CA SER A 372 -8.48 18.90 18.27
C SER A 372 -8.67 18.05 17.01
N PHE A 373 -9.85 18.11 16.40
CA PHE A 373 -10.09 17.43 15.14
C PHE A 373 -11.14 18.14 14.30
N VAL A 374 -11.03 17.94 13.00
CA VAL A 374 -11.99 18.36 11.99
C VAL A 374 -12.49 17.12 11.27
N THR A 375 -13.79 17.09 10.97
CA THR A 375 -14.44 16.05 10.17
C THR A 375 -15.35 16.73 9.14
N TYR A 376 -15.73 16.01 8.09
CA TYR A 376 -16.65 16.49 7.07
C TYR A 376 -18.10 16.49 7.57
#